data_0966a1b57d56812833b5fad5f51a73d1
#
_entry.id   0966a1b57d56812833b5fad5f51a73d1
#
_cell.length_a   1.000
_cell.length_b   1.000
_cell.length_c   1.000
_cell.angle_alpha   90.00
_cell.angle_beta   90.00
_cell.angle_gamma   90.00
#
_symmetry.space_group_name_H-M   'P 1'
#
loop_
_entity.id
_entity.type
_entity.pdbx_description
1 polymer ?
#
loop_
_entity_poly.entity_id
_entity_poly.type
_entity_poly.pdbx_seq_one_letter_code
_entity_poly.pdbx_strand_id
1 'polypeptide(L)'
;HSAVAGGITAVCAMPNTKPVTDNQAVVGFVKRQGEAAGYARVYPYGAISVGQKGETLAEIAEMVGAGAVAFSDDGKPVESAQLMRTALEYARAFNVPIAEHCEDMTLARGGSMNEGIMSAKLGLKGIPAEAEEIYVIRDILLA
;
A
#
# COMPACT_ATOMS: atom_id res chain seq x y z
N HIS A 1 6.53 -11.90 16.45
CA HIS A 1 6.09 -12.49 17.72
C HIS A 1 4.65 -12.12 18.06
N SER A 2 4.27 -10.82 18.02
CA SER A 2 2.90 -10.36 18.31
C SER A 2 1.83 -11.02 17.43
N ALA A 3 2.11 -11.21 16.13
CA ALA A 3 1.20 -11.87 15.21
C ALA A 3 0.83 -13.28 15.69
N VAL A 4 1.84 -14.08 16.03
CA VAL A 4 1.62 -15.47 16.51
C VAL A 4 0.91 -15.49 17.85
N ALA A 5 1.20 -14.55 18.75
CA ALA A 5 0.48 -14.43 20.03
C ALA A 5 -1.02 -14.11 19.81
N GLY A 6 -1.37 -13.44 18.71
CA GLY A 6 -2.75 -13.19 18.28
C GLY A 6 -3.35 -14.30 17.40
N GLY A 7 -2.66 -15.43 17.20
CA GLY A 7 -3.13 -16.55 16.36
C GLY A 7 -2.90 -16.35 14.85
N ILE A 8 -2.10 -15.35 14.44
CA ILE A 8 -1.81 -15.05 13.05
C ILE A 8 -0.51 -15.75 12.63
N THR A 9 -0.58 -16.61 11.62
CA THR A 9 0.55 -17.43 11.16
C THR A 9 1.30 -16.84 9.96
N ALA A 10 0.75 -15.81 9.32
CA ALA A 10 1.36 -15.12 8.18
C ALA A 10 0.99 -13.64 8.21
N VAL A 11 1.90 -12.77 7.82
CA VAL A 11 1.70 -11.32 7.74
C VAL A 11 2.29 -10.77 6.46
N CYS A 12 1.65 -9.75 5.89
CA CYS A 12 2.21 -8.94 4.83
C CYS A 12 2.83 -7.68 5.47
N ALA A 13 4.11 -7.45 5.20
CA ALA A 13 4.82 -6.28 5.71
C ALA A 13 4.68 -5.13 4.72
N MET A 14 3.99 -4.06 5.12
CA MET A 14 3.80 -2.88 4.29
C MET A 14 5.12 -2.14 4.03
N PRO A 15 5.25 -1.42 2.91
CA PRO A 15 6.51 -0.83 2.46
C PRO A 15 6.91 0.47 3.18
N ASN A 16 6.05 1.02 4.03
CA ASN A 16 6.25 2.28 4.78
C ASN A 16 7.29 2.16 5.91
N THR A 17 8.37 1.48 5.62
CA THR A 17 9.51 1.27 6.54
C THR A 17 10.55 2.41 6.46
N LYS A 18 11.60 2.35 7.26
CA LYS A 18 12.76 3.26 7.19
C LYS A 18 14.05 2.45 7.12
N PRO A 19 14.70 2.39 5.94
CA PRO A 19 14.29 2.99 4.65
C PRO A 19 13.01 2.38 4.09
N VAL A 20 12.34 3.09 3.17
CA VAL A 20 11.16 2.59 2.45
C VAL A 20 11.53 1.31 1.69
N THR A 21 10.61 0.35 1.64
CA THR A 21 10.80 -0.91 0.89
C THR A 21 10.50 -0.67 -0.60
N ASP A 22 11.33 0.13 -1.26
CA ASP A 22 11.19 0.54 -2.66
C ASP A 22 12.26 -0.02 -3.60
N ASN A 23 13.08 -0.95 -3.10
CA ASN A 23 14.13 -1.61 -3.87
C ASN A 23 14.40 -3.03 -3.37
N GLN A 24 15.06 -3.84 -4.21
CA GLN A 24 15.35 -5.25 -3.93
C GLN A 24 16.15 -5.49 -2.64
N ALA A 25 17.03 -4.58 -2.26
CA ALA A 25 17.89 -4.77 -1.08
C ALA A 25 17.07 -4.72 0.22
N VAL A 26 16.10 -3.78 0.31
CA VAL A 26 15.21 -3.65 1.47
C VAL A 26 14.20 -4.80 1.49
N VAL A 27 13.61 -5.20 0.36
CA VAL A 27 12.74 -6.39 0.25
C VAL A 27 13.47 -7.62 0.79
N GLY A 28 14.68 -7.88 0.29
CA GLY A 28 15.50 -9.01 0.73
C GLY A 28 15.85 -8.94 2.21
N PHE A 29 16.08 -7.74 2.74
CA PHE A 29 16.32 -7.56 4.18
C PHE A 29 15.08 -7.93 5.01
N VAL A 30 13.90 -7.40 4.67
CA VAL A 30 12.64 -7.71 5.38
C VAL A 30 12.36 -9.20 5.38
N LYS A 31 12.53 -9.87 4.22
CA LYS A 31 12.35 -11.32 4.08
C LYS A 31 13.28 -12.10 5.01
N ARG A 32 14.58 -11.82 4.97
CA ARG A 32 15.57 -12.50 5.83
C ARG A 32 15.31 -12.28 7.31
N GLN A 33 14.89 -11.07 7.72
CA GLN A 33 14.54 -10.79 9.11
C GLN A 33 13.29 -11.58 9.56
N GLY A 34 12.30 -11.69 8.68
CA GLY A 34 11.13 -12.53 8.93
C GLY A 34 11.48 -14.00 9.10
N GLU A 35 12.32 -14.54 8.22
CA GLU A 35 12.83 -15.92 8.28
C GLU A 35 13.65 -16.17 9.56
N ALA A 36 14.56 -15.26 9.88
CA ALA A 36 15.41 -15.36 11.08
C ALA A 36 14.60 -15.29 12.39
N ALA A 37 13.49 -14.53 12.40
CA ALA A 37 12.62 -14.44 13.56
C ALA A 37 11.90 -15.78 13.87
N GLY A 38 11.58 -16.57 12.84
CA GLY A 38 11.08 -17.94 12.97
C GLY A 38 9.68 -18.11 13.57
N TYR A 39 8.86 -17.04 13.64
CA TYR A 39 7.52 -17.08 14.23
C TYR A 39 6.41 -17.16 13.17
N ALA A 40 6.02 -16.03 12.61
CA ALA A 40 5.07 -15.95 11.52
C ALA A 40 5.81 -15.89 10.17
N ARG A 41 5.17 -16.35 9.11
CA ARG A 41 5.66 -16.12 7.74
C ARG A 41 5.51 -14.64 7.41
N VAL A 42 6.56 -14.01 6.91
CA VAL A 42 6.56 -12.60 6.54
C VAL A 42 6.67 -12.47 5.01
N TYR A 43 5.69 -11.84 4.42
CA TYR A 43 5.61 -11.56 3.00
C TYR A 43 5.80 -10.05 2.77
N PRO A 44 6.95 -9.60 2.23
CA PRO A 44 7.18 -8.17 2.02
C PRO A 44 6.34 -7.63 0.86
N TYR A 45 5.74 -6.45 1.06
CA TYR A 45 5.23 -5.61 0.01
C TYR A 45 6.32 -4.64 -0.45
N GLY A 46 6.40 -4.40 -1.76
CA GLY A 46 7.20 -3.33 -2.32
C GLY A 46 6.40 -2.03 -2.43
N ALA A 47 7.07 -0.89 -2.40
CA ALA A 47 6.43 0.38 -2.74
C ALA A 47 6.13 0.45 -4.24
N ILE A 48 5.03 1.08 -4.61
CA ILE A 48 4.68 1.36 -6.01
C ILE A 48 5.61 2.44 -6.56
N SER A 49 5.87 3.48 -5.77
CA SER A 49 6.71 4.60 -6.16
C SER A 49 7.97 4.74 -5.31
N VAL A 50 9.03 5.29 -5.89
CA VAL A 50 10.30 5.54 -5.19
C VAL A 50 10.07 6.47 -4.00
N GLY A 51 10.44 6.01 -2.81
CA GLY A 51 10.25 6.72 -1.55
C GLY A 51 8.79 6.98 -1.18
N GLN A 52 7.84 6.28 -1.82
CA GLN A 52 6.39 6.50 -1.66
C GLN A 52 6.01 7.96 -1.94
N LYS A 53 6.55 8.54 -3.01
CA LYS A 53 6.31 9.94 -3.40
C LYS A 53 5.24 10.11 -4.48
N GLY A 54 4.82 9.03 -5.14
CA GLY A 54 3.84 9.08 -6.23
C GLY A 54 4.37 9.72 -7.52
N GLU A 55 5.69 9.88 -7.67
CA GLU A 55 6.32 10.60 -8.79
C GLU A 55 6.96 9.65 -9.81
N THR A 56 7.67 8.65 -9.34
CA THR A 56 8.45 7.73 -10.17
C THR A 56 8.17 6.30 -9.77
N LEU A 57 7.93 5.42 -10.74
CA LEU A 57 7.73 3.98 -10.49
C LEU A 57 8.96 3.38 -9.83
N ALA A 58 8.75 2.56 -8.81
CA ALA A 58 9.82 1.76 -8.21
C ALA A 58 10.17 0.55 -9.09
N GLU A 59 11.26 -0.13 -8.78
CA GLU A 59 11.79 -1.25 -9.57
C GLU A 59 11.03 -2.56 -9.28
N ILE A 60 9.78 -2.62 -9.71
CA ILE A 60 8.85 -3.74 -9.45
C ILE A 60 9.48 -5.08 -9.78
N ALA A 61 10.10 -5.23 -10.97
CA ALA A 61 10.68 -6.48 -11.44
C ALA A 61 11.76 -7.01 -10.47
N GLU A 62 12.66 -6.14 -10.04
CA GLU A 62 13.76 -6.50 -9.13
C GLU A 62 13.24 -6.85 -7.74
N MET A 63 12.23 -6.11 -7.27
CA MET A 63 11.59 -6.38 -5.99
C MET A 63 10.83 -7.72 -5.99
N VAL A 64 10.15 -8.07 -7.08
CA VAL A 64 9.53 -9.40 -7.26
C VAL A 64 10.60 -10.49 -7.21
N GLY A 65 11.72 -10.30 -7.93
CA GLY A 65 12.87 -11.23 -7.88
C GLY A 65 13.45 -11.39 -6.47
N ALA A 66 13.40 -10.36 -5.64
CA ALA A 66 13.83 -10.41 -4.24
C ALA A 66 12.79 -11.02 -3.28
N GLY A 67 11.55 -11.23 -3.75
CA GLY A 67 10.49 -11.89 -2.99
C GLY A 67 9.34 -10.99 -2.52
N ALA A 68 9.18 -9.80 -3.10
CA ALA A 68 7.96 -9.01 -2.90
C ALA A 68 6.75 -9.75 -3.49
N VAL A 69 5.66 -9.79 -2.74
CA VAL A 69 4.45 -10.53 -3.12
C VAL A 69 3.33 -9.62 -3.64
N ALA A 70 3.41 -8.32 -3.38
CA ALA A 70 2.47 -7.30 -3.80
C ALA A 70 3.11 -5.91 -3.68
N PHE A 71 2.41 -4.88 -4.15
CA PHE A 71 2.89 -3.51 -4.12
C PHE A 71 1.83 -2.56 -3.56
N SER A 72 2.29 -1.56 -2.80
CA SER A 72 1.44 -0.53 -2.19
C SER A 72 2.27 0.69 -1.83
N ASP A 73 1.69 1.88 -1.86
CA ASP A 73 2.31 3.05 -1.22
C ASP A 73 1.73 3.34 0.17
N ASP A 74 1.04 2.39 0.76
CA ASP A 74 0.42 2.32 2.10
C ASP A 74 0.33 3.65 2.86
N GLY A 75 -0.88 4.10 3.13
CA GLY A 75 -1.17 5.38 3.78
C GLY A 75 -0.99 6.60 2.85
N LYS A 76 -0.56 6.39 1.60
CA LYS A 76 -0.43 7.42 0.57
C LYS A 76 -1.03 6.91 -0.73
N PRO A 77 -2.02 7.62 -1.29
CA PRO A 77 -2.54 7.25 -2.60
C PRO A 77 -1.53 7.60 -3.70
N VAL A 78 -1.51 6.82 -4.77
CA VAL A 78 -0.83 7.20 -6.00
C VAL A 78 -1.74 8.15 -6.78
N GLU A 79 -1.53 9.46 -6.65
CA GLU A 79 -2.40 10.47 -7.25
C GLU A 79 -2.38 10.46 -8.79
N SER A 80 -1.21 10.18 -9.38
CA SER A 80 -1.05 10.13 -10.83
C SER A 80 -1.71 8.89 -11.43
N ALA A 81 -2.81 9.08 -12.17
CA ALA A 81 -3.45 8.00 -12.93
C ALA A 81 -2.50 7.35 -13.95
N GLN A 82 -1.59 8.12 -14.56
CA GLN A 82 -0.58 7.60 -15.48
C GLN A 82 0.40 6.66 -14.76
N LEU A 83 0.87 7.05 -13.57
CA LEU A 83 1.79 6.22 -12.78
C LEU A 83 1.08 4.93 -12.32
N MET A 84 -0.15 5.04 -11.83
CA MET A 84 -0.95 3.88 -11.41
C MET A 84 -1.18 2.92 -12.57
N ARG A 85 -1.57 3.42 -13.74
CA ARG A 85 -1.72 2.59 -14.94
C ARG A 85 -0.44 1.84 -15.26
N THR A 86 0.70 2.54 -15.28
CA THR A 86 1.99 1.91 -15.56
C THR A 86 2.33 0.85 -14.51
N ALA A 87 2.05 1.13 -13.23
CA ALA A 87 2.26 0.18 -12.14
C ALA A 87 1.41 -1.09 -12.32
N LEU A 88 0.13 -0.95 -12.68
CA LEU A 88 -0.79 -2.07 -12.94
C LEU A 88 -0.32 -2.93 -14.13
N GLU A 89 0.11 -2.29 -15.24
CA GLU A 89 0.66 -2.98 -16.41
C GLU A 89 1.91 -3.80 -16.05
N TYR A 90 2.83 -3.21 -15.26
CA TYR A 90 4.04 -3.91 -14.78
C TYR A 90 3.71 -5.04 -13.81
N ALA A 91 2.86 -4.78 -12.81
CA ALA A 91 2.46 -5.78 -11.83
C ALA A 91 1.81 -7.00 -12.49
N ARG A 92 0.97 -6.77 -13.50
CA ARG A 92 0.34 -7.83 -14.30
C ARG A 92 1.37 -8.70 -15.03
N ALA A 93 2.45 -8.11 -15.56
CA ALA A 93 3.50 -8.86 -16.24
C ALA A 93 4.20 -9.87 -15.31
N PHE A 94 4.24 -9.59 -14.01
CA PHE A 94 4.83 -10.47 -12.99
C PHE A 94 3.79 -11.26 -12.18
N ASN A 95 2.50 -11.13 -12.52
CA ASN A 95 1.39 -11.77 -11.81
C ASN A 95 1.37 -11.46 -10.31
N VAL A 96 1.59 -10.22 -9.96
CA VAL A 96 1.52 -9.70 -8.57
C VAL A 96 0.44 -8.63 -8.44
N PRO A 97 -0.30 -8.58 -7.32
CA PRO A 97 -1.34 -7.57 -7.11
C PRO A 97 -0.75 -6.23 -6.67
N ILE A 98 -1.54 -5.18 -6.92
CA ILE A 98 -1.39 -3.87 -6.29
C ILE A 98 -2.49 -3.72 -5.25
N ALA A 99 -2.12 -3.25 -4.06
CA ALA A 99 -3.03 -2.88 -2.97
C ALA A 99 -2.98 -1.36 -2.80
N GLU A 100 -3.93 -0.66 -3.39
CA GLU A 100 -3.95 0.81 -3.35
C GLU A 100 -4.57 1.33 -2.05
N HIS A 101 -4.02 2.45 -1.57
CA HIS A 101 -4.64 3.27 -0.53
C HIS A 101 -5.61 4.25 -1.19
N CYS A 102 -6.85 3.79 -1.39
CA CYS A 102 -7.86 4.57 -2.12
C CYS A 102 -8.37 5.72 -1.26
N GLU A 103 -7.76 6.89 -1.38
CA GLU A 103 -8.17 8.09 -0.65
C GLU A 103 -7.81 9.36 -1.41
N ASP A 104 -8.81 10.19 -1.75
CA ASP A 104 -8.55 11.54 -2.22
C ASP A 104 -8.18 12.43 -1.02
N MET A 105 -6.89 12.78 -0.93
CA MET A 105 -6.35 13.56 0.18
C MET A 105 -6.91 14.98 0.25
N THR A 106 -7.48 15.50 -0.83
CA THR A 106 -8.10 16.84 -0.83
C THR A 106 -9.48 16.80 -0.19
N LEU A 107 -10.24 15.74 -0.43
CA LEU A 107 -11.55 15.48 0.19
C LEU A 107 -11.41 15.03 1.64
N ALA A 108 -10.44 14.16 1.94
CA ALA A 108 -10.18 13.64 3.29
C ALA A 108 -9.58 14.67 4.25
N ARG A 109 -9.00 15.74 3.71
CA ARG A 109 -8.21 16.72 4.48
C ARG A 109 -8.93 17.27 5.71
N GLY A 110 -8.35 16.97 6.88
CA GLY A 110 -8.85 17.44 8.18
C GLY A 110 -10.09 16.71 8.66
N GLY A 111 -10.54 15.65 7.97
CA GLY A 111 -11.56 14.74 8.45
C GLY A 111 -11.01 13.82 9.54
N SER A 112 -11.91 13.39 10.44
CA SER A 112 -11.56 12.52 11.57
C SER A 112 -12.36 11.24 11.61
N MET A 113 -13.40 11.13 10.80
CA MET A 113 -14.31 9.98 10.70
C MET A 113 -15.13 10.09 9.41
N ASN A 114 -15.86 9.05 9.07
CA ASN A 114 -16.78 9.09 7.92
C ASN A 114 -17.83 10.21 8.11
N GLU A 115 -18.12 10.92 7.03
CA GLU A 115 -19.21 11.89 7.00
C GLU A 115 -20.57 11.21 7.20
N GLY A 116 -21.40 11.78 8.05
CA GLY A 116 -22.73 11.26 8.31
C GLY A 116 -23.34 11.76 9.61
N ILE A 117 -24.40 11.10 10.07
CA ILE A 117 -25.15 11.48 11.28
C ILE A 117 -24.23 11.57 12.50
N MET A 118 -23.26 10.67 12.63
CA MET A 118 -22.38 10.64 13.81
C MET A 118 -21.36 11.78 13.79
N SER A 119 -20.76 12.09 12.63
CA SER A 119 -19.85 13.23 12.51
C SER A 119 -20.56 14.54 12.83
N ALA A 120 -21.81 14.70 12.32
CA ALA A 120 -22.64 15.86 12.62
C ALA A 120 -23.00 15.96 14.12
N LYS A 121 -23.40 14.86 14.77
CA LYS A 121 -23.72 14.83 16.21
C LYS A 121 -22.53 15.15 17.09
N LEU A 122 -21.34 14.70 16.69
CA LEU A 122 -20.11 14.91 17.47
C LEU A 122 -19.43 16.26 17.15
N GLY A 123 -19.89 16.98 16.15
CA GLY A 123 -19.26 18.22 15.67
C GLY A 123 -17.86 17.99 15.10
N LEU A 124 -17.60 16.79 14.59
CA LEU A 124 -16.34 16.41 13.96
C LEU A 124 -16.45 16.50 12.43
N LYS A 125 -15.38 16.97 11.79
CA LYS A 125 -15.35 17.02 10.33
C LYS A 125 -15.37 15.59 9.76
N GLY A 126 -16.36 15.30 8.90
CA GLY A 126 -16.49 14.06 8.18
C GLY A 126 -15.53 13.98 6.97
N ILE A 127 -15.22 12.76 6.56
CA ILE A 127 -14.60 12.42 5.28
C ILE A 127 -15.73 11.87 4.41
N PRO A 128 -16.03 12.48 3.25
CA PRO A 128 -17.10 12.01 2.37
C PRO A 128 -16.71 10.67 1.74
N ALA A 129 -17.71 9.82 1.43
CA ALA A 129 -17.49 8.51 0.82
C ALA A 129 -16.77 8.62 -0.53
N GLU A 130 -17.02 9.69 -1.25
CA GLU A 130 -16.39 9.98 -2.54
C GLU A 130 -14.86 10.08 -2.44
N ALA A 131 -14.31 10.35 -1.26
CA ALA A 131 -12.86 10.36 -1.07
C ALA A 131 -12.23 8.99 -1.39
N GLU A 132 -12.90 7.90 -1.09
CA GLU A 132 -12.49 6.52 -1.43
C GLU A 132 -13.00 6.10 -2.80
N GLU A 133 -14.28 6.34 -3.09
CA GLU A 133 -14.97 5.85 -4.29
C GLU A 133 -14.29 6.31 -5.59
N ILE A 134 -13.84 7.56 -5.66
CA ILE A 134 -13.17 8.11 -6.85
C ILE A 134 -11.91 7.31 -7.21
N TYR A 135 -11.11 6.95 -6.22
CA TYR A 135 -9.89 6.16 -6.44
C TYR A 135 -10.22 4.72 -6.80
N VAL A 136 -11.18 4.10 -6.12
CA VAL A 136 -11.64 2.74 -6.45
C VAL A 136 -12.14 2.66 -7.88
N ILE A 137 -13.00 3.60 -8.32
CA ILE A 137 -13.53 3.65 -9.67
C ILE A 137 -12.40 3.87 -10.68
N ARG A 138 -11.49 4.82 -10.43
CA ARG A 138 -10.32 5.09 -11.27
C ARG A 138 -9.50 3.82 -11.49
N ASP A 139 -9.20 3.11 -10.43
CA ASP A 139 -8.27 1.98 -10.48
C ASP A 139 -8.94 0.75 -11.14
N ILE A 140 -10.23 0.55 -10.95
CA ILE A 140 -11.00 -0.45 -11.71
C ILE A 140 -10.99 -0.16 -13.22
N LEU A 141 -11.05 1.11 -13.61
CA LEU A 141 -10.98 1.49 -15.02
C LEU A 141 -9.58 1.36 -15.63
N LEU A 142 -8.53 1.44 -14.80
CA LEU A 142 -7.13 1.32 -15.24
C LEU A 142 -6.62 -0.13 -15.28
N ALA A 143 -7.21 -1.04 -14.50
CA ALA A 143 -6.85 -2.46 -14.41
C ALA A 143 -7.41 -3.25 -15.60
#